data_f4946d4861b60e15d83b3dd913dfdce4
#
_entry.id   f4946d4861b60e15d83b3dd913dfdce4
#
_cell.length_a   1.000
_cell.length_b   1.000
_cell.length_c   1.000
_cell.angle_alpha   90.00
_cell.angle_beta   90.00
_cell.angle_gamma   90.00
#
_symmetry.space_group_name_H-M   'P 1'
#
loop_
_entity.id
_entity.type
_entity.pdbx_description
1 polymer ?
#
loop_
_entity_poly.entity_id
_entity_poly.type
_entity_poly.pdbx_seq_one_letter_code
_entity_poly.pdbx_strand_id
1 'polypeptide(L)'
;EFYKGFCRQREIGFEAYKKEIAELFSHITSAEELHYMIADYNYDDGMFTVEQIVMNPACDIVTAKMVYWLCGPTYYYDKYGSPSKCSEEDINLDAALLLTKMEAKAAANAFKTGLECNGELVDEQPANLDFTREPYCHVPAAFR
;
A
#
# COMPACT_ATOMS: atom_id res chain seq x y z
N GLU A 1 10.07 -9.66 -17.41
CA GLU A 1 8.72 -9.87 -16.82
C GLU A 1 7.79 -8.67 -17.06
N PHE A 2 8.19 -7.43 -16.81
CA PHE A 2 7.40 -6.22 -17.10
C PHE A 2 6.89 -6.19 -18.57
N TYR A 3 7.77 -6.50 -19.52
CA TYR A 3 7.41 -6.56 -20.94
C TYR A 3 6.33 -7.62 -21.24
N LYS A 4 6.40 -8.77 -20.57
CA LYS A 4 5.39 -9.84 -20.75
C LYS A 4 4.02 -9.42 -20.20
N GLY A 5 4.00 -8.76 -19.05
CA GLY A 5 2.77 -8.20 -18.46
C GLY A 5 2.12 -7.15 -19.35
N PHE A 6 2.90 -6.24 -19.90
CA PHE A 6 2.42 -5.22 -20.83
C PHE A 6 1.84 -5.81 -22.12
N CYS A 7 2.51 -6.83 -22.69
CA CYS A 7 1.97 -7.56 -23.85
C CYS A 7 0.66 -8.25 -23.51
N ARG A 8 0.59 -8.95 -22.37
CA ARG A 8 -0.63 -9.64 -21.92
C ARG A 8 -1.79 -8.68 -21.71
N GLN A 9 -1.55 -7.54 -21.08
CA GLN A 9 -2.56 -6.49 -20.89
C GLN A 9 -3.13 -5.99 -22.23
N ARG A 10 -2.29 -5.83 -23.25
CA ARG A 10 -2.75 -5.44 -24.59
C ARG A 10 -3.57 -6.51 -25.31
N GLU A 11 -3.25 -7.78 -25.08
CA GLU A 11 -3.95 -8.92 -25.67
C GLU A 11 -5.38 -9.08 -25.16
N ILE A 12 -5.56 -8.99 -23.84
CA ILE A 12 -6.83 -9.32 -23.17
C ILE A 12 -7.61 -8.11 -22.65
N GLY A 13 -7.01 -6.93 -22.71
CA GLY A 13 -7.57 -5.70 -22.15
C GLY A 13 -7.30 -5.52 -20.67
N PHE A 14 -7.36 -4.26 -20.21
CA PHE A 14 -6.93 -3.88 -18.86
C PHE A 14 -7.77 -4.53 -17.74
N GLU A 15 -9.10 -4.56 -17.90
CA GLU A 15 -9.99 -5.14 -16.87
C GLU A 15 -9.83 -6.66 -16.74
N ALA A 16 -9.65 -7.38 -17.86
CA ALA A 16 -9.37 -8.81 -17.82
C ALA A 16 -7.99 -9.10 -17.23
N TYR A 17 -6.99 -8.28 -17.54
CA TYR A 17 -5.65 -8.38 -16.96
C TYR A 17 -5.67 -8.18 -15.45
N LYS A 18 -6.39 -7.17 -14.94
CA LYS A 18 -6.57 -6.97 -13.49
C LYS A 18 -7.15 -8.21 -12.80
N LYS A 19 -8.15 -8.85 -13.39
CA LYS A 19 -8.75 -10.07 -12.83
C LYS A 19 -7.75 -11.21 -12.76
N GLU A 20 -6.95 -11.43 -13.81
CA GLU A 20 -5.89 -12.43 -13.79
C GLU A 20 -4.85 -12.17 -12.70
N ILE A 21 -4.42 -10.90 -12.56
CA ILE A 21 -3.46 -10.52 -11.53
C ILE A 21 -4.04 -10.70 -10.13
N ALA A 22 -5.28 -10.26 -9.90
CA ALA A 22 -5.95 -10.45 -8.61
C ALA A 22 -6.06 -11.94 -8.22
N GLU A 23 -6.39 -12.79 -9.19
CA GLU A 23 -6.45 -14.24 -8.97
C GLU A 23 -5.07 -14.80 -8.61
N LEU A 24 -4.01 -14.46 -9.34
CA LEU A 24 -2.64 -14.87 -9.03
C LEU A 24 -2.22 -14.46 -7.62
N PHE A 25 -2.45 -13.20 -7.24
CA PHE A 25 -2.14 -12.72 -5.89
C PHE A 25 -2.94 -13.41 -4.79
N SER A 26 -4.18 -13.84 -5.07
CA SER A 26 -5.01 -14.56 -4.09
C SER A 26 -4.42 -15.91 -3.65
N HIS A 27 -3.52 -16.48 -4.44
CA HIS A 27 -2.83 -17.73 -4.15
C HIS A 27 -1.54 -17.52 -3.33
N ILE A 28 -1.07 -16.31 -3.16
CA ILE A 28 0.13 -16.03 -2.36
C ILE A 28 -0.25 -16.03 -0.88
N THR A 29 0.42 -16.88 -0.11
CA THR A 29 0.19 -17.07 1.33
C THR A 29 1.41 -16.77 2.19
N SER A 30 2.55 -16.39 1.57
CA SER A 30 3.79 -16.05 2.26
C SER A 30 3.92 -14.54 2.43
N ALA A 31 4.06 -14.10 3.68
CA ALA A 31 4.32 -12.70 4.01
C ALA A 31 5.66 -12.21 3.46
N GLU A 32 6.67 -13.07 3.49
CA GLU A 32 8.01 -12.79 2.95
C GLU A 32 7.96 -12.57 1.44
N GLU A 33 7.23 -13.41 0.71
CA GLU A 33 7.08 -13.28 -0.74
C GLU A 33 6.43 -11.94 -1.10
N LEU A 34 5.34 -11.58 -0.43
CA LEU A 34 4.67 -10.29 -0.63
C LEU A 34 5.61 -9.11 -0.33
N HIS A 35 6.41 -9.21 0.73
CA HIS A 35 7.36 -8.18 1.11
C HIS A 35 8.44 -7.96 0.04
N TYR A 36 9.06 -9.05 -0.45
CA TYR A 36 10.05 -8.96 -1.51
C TYR A 36 9.50 -8.43 -2.82
N MET A 37 8.26 -8.78 -3.17
CA MET A 37 7.61 -8.26 -4.37
C MET A 37 7.44 -6.75 -4.33
N ILE A 38 7.08 -6.19 -3.17
CA ILE A 38 6.85 -4.75 -3.05
C ILE A 38 8.14 -3.96 -2.88
N ALA A 39 9.19 -4.55 -2.30
CA ALA A 39 10.47 -3.89 -2.10
C ALA A 39 11.12 -3.42 -3.41
N ASP A 40 10.95 -4.19 -4.47
CA ASP A 40 11.49 -3.89 -5.80
C ASP A 40 10.45 -3.24 -6.74
N TYR A 41 9.25 -2.91 -6.23
CA TYR A 41 8.19 -2.38 -7.05
C TYR A 41 8.44 -0.93 -7.47
N ASN A 42 8.21 -0.65 -8.75
CA ASN A 42 8.21 0.72 -9.26
C ASN A 42 6.81 1.35 -9.06
N TYR A 43 6.68 2.28 -8.13
CA TYR A 43 5.41 2.94 -7.81
C TYR A 43 4.83 3.77 -8.95
N ASP A 44 5.64 4.12 -9.96
CA ASP A 44 5.16 4.78 -11.19
C ASP A 44 4.29 3.85 -12.06
N ASP A 45 4.35 2.54 -11.83
CA ASP A 45 3.51 1.55 -12.52
C ASP A 45 2.07 1.47 -11.98
N GLY A 46 1.72 2.36 -11.05
CA GLY A 46 0.37 2.51 -10.50
C GLY A 46 0.12 1.71 -9.23
N MET A 47 -1.06 1.92 -8.63
CA MET A 47 -1.39 1.40 -7.30
C MET A 47 -2.06 0.02 -7.32
N PHE A 48 -2.47 -0.51 -8.47
CA PHE A 48 -3.24 -1.77 -8.51
C PHE A 48 -2.47 -2.96 -7.91
N THR A 49 -1.23 -3.17 -8.35
CA THR A 49 -0.39 -4.27 -7.82
C THR A 49 -0.08 -4.07 -6.34
N VAL A 50 0.22 -2.83 -5.94
CA VAL A 50 0.46 -2.45 -4.54
C VAL A 50 -0.76 -2.80 -3.69
N GLU A 51 -1.96 -2.49 -4.16
CA GLU A 51 -3.22 -2.84 -3.48
C GLU A 51 -3.38 -4.35 -3.32
N GLN A 52 -3.09 -5.15 -4.37
CA GLN A 52 -3.17 -6.61 -4.28
C GLN A 52 -2.24 -7.17 -3.18
N ILE A 53 -1.06 -6.58 -3.02
CA ILE A 53 -0.09 -6.99 -2.00
C ILE A 53 -0.58 -6.62 -0.60
N VAL A 54 -0.88 -5.34 -0.36
CA VAL A 54 -1.23 -4.88 1.00
C VAL A 54 -2.61 -5.35 1.47
N MET A 55 -3.53 -5.61 0.54
CA MET A 55 -4.84 -6.15 0.87
C MET A 55 -4.87 -7.68 0.95
N ASN A 56 -3.79 -8.37 0.56
CA ASN A 56 -3.69 -9.81 0.72
C ASN A 56 -3.78 -10.18 2.23
N PRO A 57 -4.55 -11.24 2.59
CA PRO A 57 -4.65 -11.69 3.98
C PRO A 57 -3.32 -12.08 4.63
N ALA A 58 -2.32 -12.49 3.84
CA ALA A 58 -0.98 -12.85 4.33
C ALA A 58 -0.06 -11.62 4.54
N CYS A 59 -0.46 -10.41 4.12
CA CYS A 59 0.38 -9.23 4.26
C CYS A 59 0.66 -8.91 5.72
N ASP A 60 1.95 -8.78 6.05
CA ASP A 60 2.42 -8.40 7.37
C ASP A 60 2.38 -6.87 7.55
N ILE A 61 2.21 -6.45 8.80
CA ILE A 61 2.16 -5.03 9.17
C ILE A 61 3.47 -4.29 8.83
N VAL A 62 4.61 -4.96 8.85
CA VAL A 62 5.91 -4.38 8.45
C VAL A 62 5.88 -3.97 6.98
N THR A 63 5.39 -4.84 6.11
CA THR A 63 5.20 -4.56 4.68
C THR A 63 4.21 -3.41 4.46
N ALA A 64 3.08 -3.48 5.17
CA ALA A 64 2.05 -2.46 5.07
C ALA A 64 2.56 -1.08 5.54
N LYS A 65 3.33 -1.03 6.63
CA LYS A 65 3.91 0.22 7.15
C LYS A 65 4.87 0.86 6.15
N MET A 66 5.74 0.07 5.53
CA MET A 66 6.62 0.53 4.46
C MET A 66 5.83 1.15 3.30
N VAL A 67 4.85 0.43 2.77
CA VAL A 67 3.99 0.92 1.68
C VAL A 67 3.22 2.18 2.08
N TYR A 68 2.69 2.22 3.30
CA TYR A 68 1.94 3.36 3.82
C TYR A 68 2.74 4.66 3.72
N TRP A 69 3.98 4.65 4.19
CA TRP A 69 4.84 5.84 4.16
C TRP A 69 5.36 6.17 2.75
N LEU A 70 5.63 5.18 1.92
CA LEU A 70 5.99 5.39 0.51
C LEU A 70 4.84 6.02 -0.30
N CYS A 71 3.59 5.78 0.07
CA CYS A 71 2.42 6.43 -0.55
C CYS A 71 2.18 7.87 -0.08
N GLY A 72 3.02 8.43 0.78
CA GLY A 72 3.02 9.83 1.17
C GLY A 72 1.77 10.28 1.94
N PRO A 73 1.36 9.64 3.05
CA PRO A 73 0.15 9.98 3.78
C PRO A 73 0.14 11.41 4.30
N THR A 74 1.31 12.00 4.58
CA THR A 74 1.44 13.40 5.07
C THR A 74 0.79 14.40 4.13
N TYR A 75 0.91 14.22 2.81
CA TYR A 75 0.24 15.07 1.83
C TYR A 75 -1.27 15.17 2.07
N TYR A 76 -1.92 14.03 2.33
CA TYR A 76 -3.37 13.98 2.53
C TYR A 76 -3.79 14.50 3.90
N TYR A 77 -3.00 14.22 4.92
CA TYR A 77 -3.25 14.76 6.26
C TYR A 77 -3.12 16.27 6.28
N ASP A 78 -2.09 16.82 5.66
CA ASP A 78 -1.88 18.28 5.61
C ASP A 78 -2.94 19.00 4.77
N LYS A 79 -3.31 18.42 3.62
CA LYS A 79 -4.21 19.07 2.67
C LYS A 79 -5.69 18.86 3.00
N TYR A 80 -6.05 17.66 3.45
CA TYR A 80 -7.44 17.24 3.63
C TYR A 80 -7.80 16.83 5.06
N GLY A 81 -6.81 16.68 5.94
CA GLY A 81 -6.97 16.16 7.30
C GLY A 81 -6.99 14.64 7.41
N SER A 82 -7.17 13.92 6.31
CA SER A 82 -6.99 12.46 6.20
C SER A 82 -7.05 12.01 4.74
N PRO A 83 -6.50 10.83 4.39
CA PRO A 83 -6.62 10.26 3.05
C PRO A 83 -8.07 10.06 2.59
N SER A 84 -8.96 9.67 3.49
CA SER A 84 -10.39 9.43 3.19
C SER A 84 -11.16 10.69 2.78
N LYS A 85 -10.61 11.87 3.01
CA LYS A 85 -11.21 13.16 2.64
C LYS A 85 -10.59 13.77 1.37
N CYS A 86 -9.74 13.01 0.68
CA CYS A 86 -9.12 13.45 -0.57
C CYS A 86 -10.18 13.82 -1.60
N SER A 87 -9.94 14.91 -2.33
CA SER A 87 -10.82 15.33 -3.42
C SER A 87 -10.80 14.30 -4.57
N GLU A 88 -11.95 14.06 -5.17
CA GLU A 88 -12.07 13.21 -6.37
C GLU A 88 -11.32 13.78 -7.58
N GLU A 89 -11.03 15.08 -7.57
CA GLU A 89 -10.26 15.77 -8.61
C GLU A 89 -8.74 15.75 -8.38
N ASP A 90 -8.28 15.20 -7.24
CA ASP A 90 -6.86 15.13 -6.94
C ASP A 90 -6.18 14.09 -7.85
N ILE A 91 -5.07 14.47 -8.47
CA ILE A 91 -4.32 13.58 -9.37
C ILE A 91 -3.74 12.35 -8.66
N ASN A 92 -3.63 12.42 -7.33
CA ASN A 92 -3.12 11.34 -6.48
C ASN A 92 -4.25 10.57 -5.78
N LEU A 93 -5.48 10.65 -6.28
CA LEU A 93 -6.64 9.99 -5.68
C LEU A 93 -6.43 8.48 -5.47
N ASP A 94 -5.78 7.80 -6.41
CA ASP A 94 -5.54 6.35 -6.31
C ASP A 94 -4.74 5.96 -5.07
N ALA A 95 -3.72 6.74 -4.73
CA ALA A 95 -2.95 6.53 -3.50
C ALA A 95 -3.78 6.85 -2.25
N ALA A 96 -4.63 7.89 -2.28
CA ALA A 96 -5.54 8.20 -1.18
C ALA A 96 -6.55 7.07 -0.91
N LEU A 97 -7.10 6.48 -1.97
CA LEU A 97 -8.01 5.34 -1.87
C LEU A 97 -7.32 4.11 -1.26
N LEU A 98 -6.08 3.84 -1.68
CA LEU A 98 -5.27 2.78 -1.11
C LEU A 98 -4.98 3.01 0.38
N LEU A 99 -4.50 4.20 0.74
CA LEU A 99 -4.23 4.57 2.13
C LEU A 99 -5.49 4.42 3.00
N THR A 100 -6.65 4.85 2.51
CA THR A 100 -7.92 4.70 3.21
C THR A 100 -8.26 3.23 3.49
N LYS A 101 -8.06 2.34 2.52
CA LYS A 101 -8.24 0.90 2.69
C LYS A 101 -7.25 0.31 3.69
N MET A 102 -6.00 0.75 3.65
CA MET A 102 -4.97 0.31 4.58
C MET A 102 -5.29 0.73 6.02
N GLU A 103 -5.75 1.95 6.23
CA GLU A 103 -6.17 2.45 7.55
C GLU A 103 -7.35 1.65 8.09
N ALA A 104 -8.34 1.33 7.26
CA ALA A 104 -9.47 0.48 7.65
C ALA A 104 -9.03 -0.94 8.03
N LYS A 105 -8.11 -1.54 7.27
CA LYS A 105 -7.54 -2.85 7.56
C LYS A 105 -6.75 -2.85 8.87
N ALA A 106 -5.97 -1.81 9.13
CA ALA A 106 -5.24 -1.63 10.39
C ALA A 106 -6.20 -1.47 11.58
N ALA A 107 -7.27 -0.68 11.44
CA ALA A 107 -8.30 -0.52 12.47
C ALA A 107 -9.01 -1.84 12.81
N ALA A 108 -9.14 -2.73 11.84
CA ALA A 108 -9.69 -4.08 12.04
C ALA A 108 -8.66 -5.10 12.58
N ASN A 109 -7.42 -4.70 12.85
CA ASN A 109 -6.29 -5.58 13.23
C ASN A 109 -6.11 -6.76 12.24
N ALA A 110 -6.30 -6.52 10.95
CA ALA A 110 -6.34 -7.57 9.93
C ALA A 110 -5.00 -7.80 9.21
N PHE A 111 -3.94 -7.10 9.59
CA PHE A 111 -2.59 -7.41 9.12
C PHE A 111 -1.96 -8.53 9.94
N LYS A 112 -1.17 -9.38 9.27
CA LYS A 112 -0.33 -10.36 9.94
C LYS A 112 0.79 -9.66 10.72
N THR A 113 1.37 -10.39 11.66
CA THR A 113 2.53 -9.95 12.46
C THR A 113 3.57 -11.06 12.51
N GLY A 114 4.82 -10.70 12.74
CA GLY A 114 5.91 -11.66 12.94
C GLY A 114 6.91 -11.75 11.80
N LEU A 115 6.74 -10.96 10.73
CA LEU A 115 7.76 -10.86 9.69
C LEU A 115 9.01 -10.18 10.26
N GLU A 116 10.15 -10.87 10.20
CA GLU A 116 11.44 -10.31 10.55
C GLU A 116 12.14 -9.79 9.30
N CYS A 117 12.39 -8.50 9.26
CA CYS A 117 13.14 -7.85 8.18
C CYS A 117 14.54 -7.51 8.67
N ASN A 118 15.56 -7.86 7.89
CA ASN A 118 16.96 -7.55 8.15
C ASN A 118 17.29 -6.08 7.85
N GLY A 119 16.65 -5.12 8.47
CA GLY A 119 17.06 -3.71 8.53
C GLY A 119 17.32 -2.94 7.21
N GLU A 120 17.36 -3.62 6.08
CA GLU A 120 17.62 -3.02 4.76
C GLU A 120 16.36 -2.41 4.11
N LEU A 121 15.19 -2.80 4.61
CA LEU A 121 13.90 -2.33 4.13
C LEU A 121 13.32 -1.40 5.19
N VAL A 122 13.76 -0.18 5.15
CA VAL A 122 13.55 0.83 6.18
C VAL A 122 12.10 1.35 6.13
N ASP A 123 11.51 1.46 7.31
CA ASP A 123 10.39 2.36 7.55
C ASP A 123 10.75 3.77 7.05
N GLU A 124 10.22 4.19 5.92
CA GLU A 124 10.39 5.56 5.43
C GLU A 124 9.47 6.55 6.18
N GLN A 125 9.19 6.26 7.44
CA GLN A 125 8.48 7.19 8.28
C GLN A 125 9.25 8.50 8.35
N PRO A 126 8.62 9.64 7.98
CA PRO A 126 9.27 10.93 8.08
C PRO A 126 9.70 11.20 9.53
N ALA A 127 10.98 11.53 9.71
CA ALA A 127 11.46 12.04 10.98
C ALA A 127 10.70 13.33 11.34
N ASN A 128 10.35 13.51 12.60
CA ASN A 128 9.74 14.73 13.17
C ASN A 128 8.21 14.92 13.02
N LEU A 129 7.44 13.87 12.76
CA LEU A 129 5.99 13.93 12.89
C LEU A 129 5.56 13.86 14.36
N ASP A 130 4.71 14.80 14.76
CA ASP A 130 4.12 14.79 16.11
C ASP A 130 2.74 14.14 16.09
N PHE A 131 2.68 12.84 16.37
CA PHE A 131 1.44 12.07 16.42
C PHE A 131 0.53 12.39 17.61
N THR A 132 0.90 13.34 18.46
CA THR A 132 0.04 13.81 19.54
C THR A 132 -0.84 15.00 19.13
N ARG A 133 -0.59 15.58 17.95
CA ARG A 133 -1.25 16.80 17.44
C ARG A 133 -1.95 16.56 16.11
N GLU A 134 -2.93 17.42 15.84
CA GLU A 134 -3.57 17.50 14.52
C GLU A 134 -2.54 17.88 13.42
N PRO A 135 -2.68 17.35 12.22
CA PRO A 135 -3.66 16.32 11.83
C PRO A 135 -3.16 14.87 12.08
N TYR A 136 -1.92 14.69 12.51
CA TYR A 136 -1.22 13.39 12.55
C TYR A 136 -1.66 12.49 13.71
N CYS A 137 -2.37 13.04 14.71
CA CYS A 137 -2.97 12.21 15.77
C CYS A 137 -4.00 11.19 15.24
N HIS A 138 -4.49 11.37 14.01
CA HIS A 138 -5.41 10.45 13.35
C HIS A 138 -4.73 9.33 12.55
N VAL A 139 -3.40 9.40 12.36
CA VAL A 139 -2.65 8.30 11.74
C VAL A 139 -2.83 7.05 12.61
N PRO A 140 -3.21 5.90 12.03
CA PRO A 140 -3.37 4.66 12.82
C PRO A 140 -2.10 4.30 13.59
N ALA A 141 -2.26 3.86 14.84
CA ALA A 141 -1.12 3.50 15.69
C ALA A 141 -0.24 2.40 15.08
N ALA A 142 -0.82 1.51 14.28
CA ALA A 142 -0.12 0.45 13.57
C ALA A 142 0.93 0.97 12.56
N PHE A 143 0.79 2.20 12.08
CA PHE A 143 1.69 2.83 11.11
C PHE A 143 2.62 3.88 11.70
N ARG A 144 2.55 4.14 13.00
CA ARG A 144 3.41 5.11 13.69
C ARG A 144 4.79 4.55 13.99
#